data_5ce3912bf525c3230b6b521786fd447a
#
_entry.id   5ce3912bf525c3230b6b521786fd447a
#
_cell.length_a   1.000
_cell.length_b   1.000
_cell.length_c   1.000
_cell.angle_alpha   90.00
_cell.angle_beta   90.00
_cell.angle_gamma   90.00
#
_symmetry.space_group_name_H-M   'P 1'
#
loop_
_entity.id
_entity.type
_entity.pdbx_description
1 polymer ?
#
loop_
_entity_poly.entity_id
_entity_poly.type
_entity_poly.pdbx_seq_one_letter_code
_entity_poly.pdbx_strand_id
1 'polypeptide(L)'
;MGQPLANMRIDGDRLWDSLMEMAKIGPGIAGGNNRQTLTDEDSEGRHLFQRWCEAVGCSMGVDEIGNMFARREGTDPDALPVYVGSHLDTQPSGGKYDGVLGVLGGLEILRTLNDLGIQTKHPIVVTNWTNEEGTRYAPAMLASGVFIGKHDLGWAYDRVDANGKRFGDELERIGWKGAEKVGERAMHAFFELHIEQGPILEAEGKDIGVVTHGQGLRWIECTVTGKESHTLSLIHI
;
A
#
# COMPACT_ATOMS: atom_id res chain seq x y z
N MET A 1 32.17 -6.65 -18.41
CA MET A 1 31.25 -5.98 -19.35
C MET A 1 29.91 -6.61 -19.13
N GLY A 2 28.95 -5.87 -18.53
CA GLY A 2 27.61 -6.38 -18.25
C GLY A 2 26.85 -6.64 -19.55
N GLN A 3 26.10 -7.73 -19.59
CA GLN A 3 25.15 -7.97 -20.68
C GLN A 3 24.17 -6.79 -20.78
N PRO A 4 23.77 -6.40 -21.99
CA PRO A 4 22.79 -5.34 -22.14
C PRO A 4 21.48 -5.74 -21.47
N LEU A 5 20.99 -4.90 -20.55
CA LEU A 5 19.72 -5.07 -19.80
C LEU A 5 18.47 -5.02 -20.70
N ALA A 6 18.65 -5.02 -22.02
CA ALA A 6 17.63 -4.72 -23.03
C ALA A 6 16.45 -5.70 -23.10
N ASN A 7 16.45 -6.81 -22.36
CA ASN A 7 15.37 -7.81 -22.42
C ASN A 7 15.04 -8.44 -21.06
N MET A 8 15.23 -7.73 -19.96
CA MET A 8 14.75 -8.23 -18.67
C MET A 8 13.22 -8.28 -18.67
N ARG A 9 12.69 -9.42 -18.31
CA ARG A 9 11.25 -9.63 -18.11
C ARG A 9 11.05 -10.28 -16.76
N ILE A 10 10.00 -9.88 -16.09
CA ILE A 10 9.51 -10.54 -14.88
C ILE A 10 8.87 -11.89 -15.23
N ASP A 11 8.71 -12.75 -14.24
CA ASP A 11 7.86 -13.92 -14.32
C ASP A 11 6.41 -13.49 -14.01
N GLY A 12 5.62 -13.29 -15.08
CA GLY A 12 4.24 -12.82 -14.98
C GLY A 12 3.31 -13.83 -14.29
N ASP A 13 3.54 -15.13 -14.49
CA ASP A 13 2.75 -16.18 -13.85
C ASP A 13 3.02 -16.21 -12.34
N ARG A 14 4.26 -16.08 -11.92
CA ARG A 14 4.62 -15.99 -10.48
C ARG A 14 4.05 -14.74 -9.82
N LEU A 15 4.04 -13.59 -10.50
CA LEU A 15 3.38 -12.38 -10.01
C LEU A 15 1.87 -12.62 -9.85
N TRP A 16 1.24 -13.21 -10.86
CA TRP A 16 -0.18 -13.54 -10.83
C TRP A 16 -0.53 -14.49 -9.69
N ASP A 17 0.24 -15.56 -9.51
CA ASP A 17 0.04 -16.51 -8.43
C ASP A 17 0.18 -15.85 -7.05
N SER A 18 1.14 -14.94 -6.90
CA SER A 18 1.30 -14.15 -5.66
C SER A 18 0.12 -13.24 -5.38
N LEU A 19 -0.44 -12.58 -6.42
CA LEU A 19 -1.65 -11.77 -6.31
C LEU A 19 -2.85 -12.63 -5.89
N MET A 20 -3.00 -13.81 -6.50
CA MET A 20 -4.11 -14.71 -6.19
C MET A 20 -3.98 -15.34 -4.80
N GLU A 21 -2.77 -15.61 -4.33
CA GLU A 21 -2.53 -16.10 -2.97
C GLU A 21 -2.86 -15.02 -1.93
N MET A 22 -2.39 -13.78 -2.13
CA MET A 22 -2.73 -12.64 -1.27
C MET A 22 -4.24 -12.38 -1.25
N ALA A 23 -4.92 -12.58 -2.37
CA ALA A 23 -6.37 -12.39 -2.48
C ALA A 23 -7.21 -13.40 -1.67
N LYS A 24 -6.63 -14.51 -1.20
CA LYS A 24 -7.30 -15.47 -0.31
C LYS A 24 -7.44 -14.92 1.12
N ILE A 25 -6.64 -13.93 1.49
CA ILE A 25 -6.63 -13.31 2.81
C ILE A 25 -7.64 -12.15 2.82
N GLY A 26 -8.63 -12.22 3.70
CA GLY A 26 -9.71 -11.24 3.76
C GLY A 26 -10.60 -11.28 2.51
N PRO A 27 -11.25 -12.41 2.20
CA PRO A 27 -12.16 -12.49 1.06
C PRO A 27 -13.35 -11.53 1.26
N GLY A 28 -13.66 -10.79 0.21
CA GLY A 28 -14.77 -9.85 0.18
C GLY A 28 -15.95 -10.35 -0.64
N ILE A 29 -16.94 -9.48 -0.83
CA ILE A 29 -18.11 -9.77 -1.65
C ILE A 29 -17.74 -9.81 -3.15
N ALA A 30 -18.53 -10.54 -3.94
CA ALA A 30 -18.39 -10.63 -5.40
C ALA A 30 -16.96 -10.99 -5.87
N GLY A 31 -16.21 -11.73 -5.06
CA GLY A 31 -14.85 -12.14 -5.40
C GLY A 31 -13.78 -11.07 -5.18
N GLY A 32 -14.10 -9.96 -4.54
CA GLY A 32 -13.16 -8.93 -4.10
C GLY A 32 -12.42 -9.26 -2.81
N ASN A 33 -11.84 -8.25 -2.18
CA ASN A 33 -11.17 -8.35 -0.88
C ASN A 33 -11.78 -7.40 0.16
N ASN A 34 -11.66 -7.79 1.42
CA ASN A 34 -11.95 -6.98 2.60
C ASN A 34 -10.82 -7.18 3.62
N ARG A 35 -9.67 -6.62 3.34
CA ARG A 35 -8.48 -6.64 4.19
C ARG A 35 -8.20 -5.21 4.65
N GLN A 36 -9.11 -4.69 5.48
CA GLN A 36 -8.96 -3.33 5.98
C GLN A 36 -7.74 -3.22 6.91
N THR A 37 -7.13 -2.06 6.90
CA THR A 37 -5.94 -1.78 7.71
C THR A 37 -6.11 -2.17 9.19
N LEU A 38 -5.07 -2.75 9.78
CA LEU A 38 -4.97 -3.16 11.19
C LEU A 38 -6.06 -4.16 11.64
N THR A 39 -6.65 -4.90 10.71
CA THR A 39 -7.45 -6.09 11.04
C THR A 39 -6.56 -7.32 11.15
N ASP A 40 -7.11 -8.45 11.57
CA ASP A 40 -6.39 -9.71 11.62
C ASP A 40 -6.02 -10.20 10.21
N GLU A 41 -6.88 -9.94 9.22
CA GLU A 41 -6.59 -10.20 7.81
C GLU A 41 -5.43 -9.33 7.29
N ASP A 42 -5.36 -8.03 7.66
CA ASP A 42 -4.20 -7.20 7.31
C ASP A 42 -2.92 -7.75 7.95
N SER A 43 -2.97 -8.17 9.21
CA SER A 43 -1.84 -8.82 9.88
C SER A 43 -1.39 -10.09 9.16
N GLU A 44 -2.32 -10.94 8.73
CA GLU A 44 -2.02 -12.15 7.96
C GLU A 44 -1.36 -11.82 6.62
N GLY A 45 -1.89 -10.82 5.89
CA GLY A 45 -1.32 -10.34 4.64
C GLY A 45 0.10 -9.78 4.80
N ARG A 46 0.36 -9.02 5.87
CA ARG A 46 1.68 -8.50 6.22
C ARG A 46 2.67 -9.63 6.51
N HIS A 47 2.26 -10.64 7.27
CA HIS A 47 3.10 -11.81 7.53
C HIS A 47 3.40 -12.62 6.26
N LEU A 48 2.44 -12.75 5.35
CA LEU A 48 2.66 -13.41 4.07
C LEU A 48 3.69 -12.65 3.23
N PHE A 49 3.53 -11.34 3.11
CA PHE A 49 4.48 -10.47 2.42
C PHE A 49 5.88 -10.55 3.03
N GLN A 50 5.99 -10.44 4.36
CA GLN A 50 7.26 -10.58 5.07
C GLN A 50 7.96 -11.89 4.73
N ARG A 51 7.26 -13.03 4.85
CA ARG A 51 7.85 -14.35 4.52
C ARG A 51 8.37 -14.42 3.08
N TRP A 52 7.63 -13.84 2.14
CA TRP A 52 8.08 -13.82 0.74
C TRP A 52 9.32 -12.97 0.53
N CYS A 53 9.40 -11.82 1.19
CA CYS A 53 10.56 -10.94 1.11
C CYS A 53 11.80 -11.57 1.77
N GLU A 54 11.65 -12.17 2.93
CA GLU A 54 12.73 -12.88 3.63
C GLU A 54 13.25 -14.07 2.80
N ALA A 55 12.34 -14.81 2.14
CA ALA A 55 12.70 -15.95 1.28
C ALA A 55 13.56 -15.55 0.07
N VAL A 56 13.53 -14.30 -0.35
CA VAL A 56 14.39 -13.76 -1.43
C VAL A 56 15.59 -12.98 -0.92
N GLY A 57 15.86 -13.07 0.39
CA GLY A 57 17.06 -12.50 1.01
C GLY A 57 16.95 -11.03 1.43
N CYS A 58 15.74 -10.50 1.56
CA CYS A 58 15.53 -9.15 2.08
C CYS A 58 15.62 -9.11 3.60
N SER A 59 16.15 -8.02 4.14
CA SER A 59 15.93 -7.62 5.51
C SER A 59 14.61 -6.85 5.63
N MET A 60 13.89 -7.05 6.75
CA MET A 60 12.63 -6.37 7.01
C MET A 60 12.79 -5.28 8.07
N GLY A 61 12.33 -4.07 7.76
CA GLY A 61 12.17 -2.98 8.68
C GLY A 61 10.70 -2.61 8.82
N VAL A 62 10.32 -2.11 10.02
CA VAL A 62 8.98 -1.59 10.29
C VAL A 62 9.13 -0.33 11.12
N ASP A 63 8.46 0.74 10.72
CA ASP A 63 8.49 1.98 11.47
C ASP A 63 7.39 2.08 12.54
N GLU A 64 7.44 3.16 13.32
CA GLU A 64 6.53 3.40 14.46
C GLU A 64 5.06 3.40 14.06
N ILE A 65 4.73 3.74 12.80
CA ILE A 65 3.33 3.74 12.30
C ILE A 65 2.97 2.48 11.49
N GLY A 66 3.89 1.51 11.44
CA GLY A 66 3.63 0.20 10.86
C GLY A 66 3.90 0.11 9.35
N ASN A 67 4.52 1.11 8.72
CA ASN A 67 4.98 0.96 7.35
C ASN A 67 6.06 -0.12 7.29
N MET A 68 5.99 -0.98 6.27
CA MET A 68 6.93 -2.09 6.10
C MET A 68 7.91 -1.79 4.97
N PHE A 69 9.17 -2.19 5.18
CA PHE A 69 10.28 -1.93 4.26
C PHE A 69 11.10 -3.20 4.07
N ALA A 70 10.92 -3.88 2.95
CA ALA A 70 11.71 -5.05 2.57
C ALA A 70 12.91 -4.60 1.75
N ARG A 71 14.11 -4.67 2.31
CA ARG A 71 15.35 -4.16 1.71
C ARG A 71 16.21 -5.29 1.15
N ARG A 72 16.53 -5.18 -0.14
CA ARG A 72 17.58 -5.93 -0.82
C ARG A 72 18.81 -5.03 -0.97
N GLU A 73 19.96 -5.50 -0.51
CA GLU A 73 21.19 -4.70 -0.55
C GLU A 73 21.69 -4.45 -1.97
N GLY A 74 22.33 -3.29 -2.15
CA GLY A 74 23.08 -2.93 -3.34
C GLY A 74 24.57 -3.24 -3.19
N THR A 75 25.35 -2.95 -4.23
CA THR A 75 26.82 -3.09 -4.20
C THR A 75 27.53 -1.87 -3.62
N ASP A 76 26.84 -0.75 -3.50
CA ASP A 76 27.34 0.51 -2.93
C ASP A 76 26.62 0.80 -1.61
N PRO A 77 27.29 0.62 -0.46
CA PRO A 77 26.66 0.80 0.85
C PRO A 77 26.27 2.26 1.13
N ASP A 78 26.87 3.24 0.44
CA ASP A 78 26.60 4.66 0.60
C ASP A 78 25.49 5.17 -0.33
N ALA A 79 25.05 4.35 -1.28
CA ALA A 79 24.01 4.73 -2.22
C ALA A 79 22.65 4.74 -1.54
N LEU A 80 21.89 5.84 -1.70
CA LEU A 80 20.52 5.94 -1.24
C LEU A 80 19.63 4.89 -1.92
N PRO A 81 18.71 4.24 -1.20
CA PRO A 81 17.83 3.21 -1.75
C PRO A 81 16.86 3.75 -2.81
N VAL A 82 16.56 2.93 -3.80
CA VAL A 82 15.40 3.10 -4.69
C VAL A 82 14.23 2.33 -4.10
N TYR A 83 13.11 3.01 -3.92
CA TYR A 83 11.89 2.43 -3.36
C TYR A 83 10.90 2.09 -4.46
N VAL A 84 10.19 1.00 -4.28
CA VAL A 84 9.04 0.59 -5.07
C VAL A 84 7.98 0.03 -4.13
N GLY A 85 6.72 0.34 -4.36
CA GLY A 85 5.66 -0.19 -3.48
C GLY A 85 4.36 0.53 -3.64
N SER A 86 3.43 0.21 -2.77
CA SER A 86 2.10 0.77 -2.63
C SER A 86 1.54 0.35 -1.26
N HIS A 87 0.33 -0.23 -1.20
CA HIS A 87 -0.32 -0.67 0.03
C HIS A 87 -0.91 -2.10 -0.10
N LEU A 88 -1.11 -2.74 1.04
CA LEU A 88 -1.76 -4.06 1.12
C LEU A 88 -3.18 -3.97 1.70
N ASP A 89 -3.52 -2.90 2.42
CA ASP A 89 -4.87 -2.69 2.92
C ASP A 89 -5.84 -2.43 1.77
N THR A 90 -7.10 -2.82 1.96
CA THR A 90 -8.17 -2.67 0.98
C THR A 90 -9.37 -1.95 1.58
N GLN A 91 -10.22 -1.45 0.71
CA GLN A 91 -11.58 -1.03 1.10
C GLN A 91 -12.43 -2.23 1.55
N PRO A 92 -13.58 -2.01 2.23
CA PRO A 92 -14.47 -3.10 2.66
C PRO A 92 -14.99 -3.99 1.52
N SER A 93 -15.05 -3.45 0.31
CA SER A 93 -15.43 -4.15 -0.91
C SER A 93 -14.44 -3.84 -2.02
N GLY A 94 -13.15 -3.95 -1.69
CA GLY A 94 -12.04 -3.59 -2.57
C GLY A 94 -11.74 -4.62 -3.65
N GLY A 95 -10.93 -4.20 -4.61
CA GLY A 95 -10.38 -5.08 -5.63
C GLY A 95 -9.22 -5.93 -5.09
N LYS A 96 -8.81 -6.94 -5.86
CA LYS A 96 -7.67 -7.80 -5.53
C LYS A 96 -6.33 -7.18 -5.88
N TYR A 97 -6.33 -6.15 -6.70
CA TYR A 97 -5.13 -5.59 -7.34
C TYR A 97 -4.78 -4.21 -6.83
N ASP A 98 -5.76 -3.51 -6.24
CA ASP A 98 -5.64 -2.15 -5.73
C ASP A 98 -4.57 -2.06 -4.65
N GLY A 99 -3.51 -1.29 -4.90
CA GLY A 99 -2.29 -1.22 -4.10
C GLY A 99 -1.45 -2.50 -4.10
N VAL A 100 -2.08 -3.66 -3.99
CA VAL A 100 -1.42 -4.98 -3.91
C VAL A 100 -0.51 -5.23 -5.11
N LEU A 101 -0.92 -4.80 -6.32
CA LEU A 101 -0.10 -4.92 -7.53
C LEU A 101 1.23 -4.18 -7.38
N GLY A 102 1.24 -2.97 -6.80
CA GLY A 102 2.46 -2.18 -6.62
C GLY A 102 3.43 -2.81 -5.63
N VAL A 103 2.93 -3.37 -4.53
CA VAL A 103 3.75 -4.07 -3.53
C VAL A 103 4.30 -5.37 -4.10
N LEU A 104 3.45 -6.23 -4.67
CA LEU A 104 3.88 -7.54 -5.19
C LEU A 104 4.66 -7.42 -6.50
N GLY A 105 4.41 -6.38 -7.31
CA GLY A 105 5.26 -6.02 -8.44
C GLY A 105 6.69 -5.67 -8.00
N GLY A 106 6.82 -4.92 -6.91
CA GLY A 106 8.12 -4.67 -6.27
C GLY A 106 8.82 -5.94 -5.82
N LEU A 107 8.11 -6.86 -5.17
CA LEU A 107 8.66 -8.17 -4.78
C LEU A 107 9.08 -8.98 -6.01
N GLU A 108 8.30 -8.95 -7.10
CA GLU A 108 8.63 -9.68 -8.31
C GLU A 108 9.87 -9.12 -9.01
N ILE A 109 10.11 -7.81 -8.95
CA ILE A 109 11.38 -7.20 -9.37
C ILE A 109 12.55 -7.81 -8.61
N LEU A 110 12.46 -7.95 -7.28
CA LEU A 110 13.53 -8.54 -6.46
C LEU A 110 13.78 -10.00 -6.81
N ARG A 111 12.72 -10.79 -7.01
CA ARG A 111 12.80 -12.18 -7.47
C ARG A 111 13.49 -12.28 -8.83
N THR A 112 13.08 -11.48 -9.77
CA THR A 112 13.67 -11.44 -11.13
C THR A 112 15.14 -11.07 -11.09
N LEU A 113 15.55 -10.08 -10.30
CA LEU A 113 16.95 -9.72 -10.13
C LEU A 113 17.78 -10.87 -9.55
N ASN A 114 17.21 -11.62 -8.61
CA ASN A 114 17.87 -12.79 -8.05
C ASN A 114 18.00 -13.92 -9.07
N ASP A 115 16.94 -14.23 -9.82
CA ASP A 115 16.94 -15.27 -10.87
C ASP A 115 17.98 -14.99 -11.95
N LEU A 116 18.16 -13.71 -12.30
CA LEU A 116 19.15 -13.27 -13.29
C LEU A 116 20.55 -13.04 -12.71
N GLY A 117 20.76 -13.19 -11.41
CA GLY A 117 22.03 -12.93 -10.75
C GLY A 117 22.48 -11.47 -10.84
N ILE A 118 21.54 -10.53 -10.98
CA ILE A 118 21.85 -9.11 -11.15
C ILE A 118 22.00 -8.45 -9.79
N GLN A 119 23.16 -7.80 -9.58
CA GLN A 119 23.42 -6.92 -8.46
C GLN A 119 23.19 -5.47 -8.88
N THR A 120 22.37 -4.74 -8.12
CA THR A 120 22.13 -3.31 -8.35
C THR A 120 23.14 -2.47 -7.57
N LYS A 121 23.48 -1.28 -8.07
CA LYS A 121 24.32 -0.34 -7.32
C LYS A 121 23.61 0.14 -6.07
N HIS A 122 22.40 0.65 -6.22
CA HIS A 122 21.55 1.11 -5.13
C HIS A 122 20.84 -0.08 -4.48
N PRO A 123 20.64 -0.05 -3.16
CA PRO A 123 19.65 -0.94 -2.52
C PRO A 123 18.28 -0.73 -3.14
N ILE A 124 17.47 -1.80 -3.18
CA ILE A 124 16.06 -1.69 -3.56
C ILE A 124 15.21 -2.02 -2.33
N VAL A 125 14.21 -1.19 -2.07
CA VAL A 125 13.28 -1.36 -0.94
C VAL A 125 11.86 -1.51 -1.47
N VAL A 126 11.21 -2.60 -1.13
CA VAL A 126 9.78 -2.76 -1.38
C VAL A 126 9.01 -2.28 -0.16
N THR A 127 8.08 -1.36 -0.37
CA THR A 127 7.33 -0.70 0.71
C THR A 127 5.86 -1.08 0.68
N ASN A 128 5.31 -1.32 1.88
CA ASN A 128 3.88 -1.37 2.13
C ASN A 128 3.50 -0.21 3.05
N TRP A 129 2.76 0.77 2.53
CA TRP A 129 2.22 1.88 3.30
C TRP A 129 0.99 1.45 4.10
N THR A 130 0.95 1.81 5.38
CA THR A 130 -0.16 1.45 6.27
C THR A 130 -1.31 2.44 6.14
N ASN A 131 -2.54 1.95 6.06
CA ASN A 131 -3.76 2.77 5.99
C ASN A 131 -3.74 3.77 4.82
N GLU A 132 -3.42 3.27 3.64
CA GLU A 132 -3.45 4.09 2.44
C GLU A 132 -4.90 4.46 2.09
N GLU A 133 -5.81 3.50 2.11
CA GLU A 133 -7.21 3.65 1.74
C GLU A 133 -8.02 4.59 2.67
N GLY A 134 -7.64 4.69 3.93
CA GLY A 134 -8.31 5.55 4.90
C GLY A 134 -9.75 5.16 5.25
N THR A 135 -10.23 4.02 4.79
CA THR A 135 -11.61 3.58 4.97
C THR A 135 -11.94 3.20 6.41
N ARG A 136 -10.98 2.62 7.14
CA ARG A 136 -11.12 2.34 8.56
C ARG A 136 -10.71 3.53 9.42
N TYR A 137 -9.61 4.21 9.07
CA TYR A 137 -9.10 5.38 9.80
C TYR A 137 -8.85 6.53 8.82
N ALA A 138 -9.75 7.50 8.79
CA ALA A 138 -9.56 8.69 7.97
C ALA A 138 -8.43 9.58 8.53
N PRO A 139 -7.67 10.24 7.64
CA PRO A 139 -7.80 10.29 6.20
C PRO A 139 -7.10 9.14 5.47
N ALA A 140 -7.30 9.02 4.17
CA ALA A 140 -6.47 8.22 3.30
C ALA A 140 -5.01 8.68 3.33
N MET A 141 -4.07 7.79 2.94
CA MET A 141 -2.62 8.04 2.96
C MET A 141 -2.11 8.48 4.34
N LEU A 142 -2.70 7.94 5.43
CA LEU A 142 -2.40 8.37 6.79
C LEU A 142 -0.92 8.16 7.13
N ALA A 143 -0.41 6.94 6.97
CA ALA A 143 0.93 6.60 7.41
C ALA A 143 2.02 7.18 6.49
N SER A 144 1.81 7.23 5.19
CA SER A 144 2.70 7.95 4.28
C SER A 144 2.70 9.45 4.56
N GLY A 145 1.54 10.01 4.97
CA GLY A 145 1.42 11.40 5.41
C GLY A 145 2.23 11.70 6.68
N VAL A 146 2.26 10.76 7.65
CA VAL A 146 3.14 10.88 8.83
C VAL A 146 4.60 10.74 8.43
N PHE A 147 4.92 9.80 7.54
CA PHE A 147 6.28 9.57 7.06
C PHE A 147 6.91 10.83 6.44
N ILE A 148 6.15 11.61 5.68
CA ILE A 148 6.64 12.88 5.10
C ILE A 148 6.43 14.11 5.99
N GLY A 149 6.00 13.91 7.24
CA GLY A 149 5.78 14.99 8.21
C GLY A 149 4.53 15.86 7.95
N LYS A 150 3.60 15.40 7.10
CA LYS A 150 2.31 16.10 6.87
C LYS A 150 1.35 15.95 8.05
N HIS A 151 1.42 14.83 8.74
CA HIS A 151 0.61 14.52 9.92
C HIS A 151 1.51 14.20 11.11
N ASP A 152 1.07 14.57 12.30
CA ASP A 152 1.73 14.20 13.56
C ASP A 152 1.46 12.74 13.90
N LEU A 153 2.47 12.03 14.41
CA LEU A 153 2.37 10.62 14.77
C LEU A 153 1.36 10.36 15.89
N GLY A 154 1.37 11.21 16.94
CA GLY A 154 0.43 11.09 18.05
C GLY A 154 -1.00 11.32 17.57
N TRP A 155 -1.21 12.32 16.73
CA TRP A 155 -2.50 12.57 16.12
C TRP A 155 -2.99 11.38 15.26
N ALA A 156 -2.09 10.74 14.52
CA ALA A 156 -2.44 9.55 13.74
C ALA A 156 -2.84 8.37 14.63
N TYR A 157 -2.12 8.15 15.74
CA TYR A 157 -2.48 7.12 16.72
C TYR A 157 -3.86 7.33 17.36
N ASP A 158 -4.30 8.59 17.47
CA ASP A 158 -5.59 8.95 18.05
C ASP A 158 -6.77 8.83 17.08
N ARG A 159 -6.53 8.43 15.82
CA ARG A 159 -7.64 8.15 14.89
C ARG A 159 -8.44 6.96 15.38
N VAL A 160 -9.77 7.06 15.28
CA VAL A 160 -10.70 6.02 15.73
C VAL A 160 -11.52 5.51 14.54
N ASP A 161 -11.80 4.22 14.54
CA ASP A 161 -12.71 3.62 13.57
C ASP A 161 -14.18 3.79 14.01
N ALA A 162 -15.11 3.32 13.17
CA ALA A 162 -16.56 3.38 13.46
C ALA A 162 -16.99 2.63 14.73
N ASN A 163 -16.14 1.75 15.27
CA ASN A 163 -16.36 0.99 16.49
C ASN A 163 -15.65 1.62 17.70
N GLY A 164 -15.02 2.78 17.54
CA GLY A 164 -14.29 3.48 18.60
C GLY A 164 -12.92 2.91 18.92
N LYS A 165 -12.38 2.01 18.08
CA LYS A 165 -11.03 1.47 18.28
C LYS A 165 -9.99 2.45 17.76
N ARG A 166 -8.95 2.73 18.57
CA ARG A 166 -7.88 3.65 18.20
C ARG A 166 -6.85 2.96 17.28
N PHE A 167 -6.34 3.72 16.32
CA PHE A 167 -5.31 3.26 15.38
C PHE A 167 -4.06 2.73 16.11
N GLY A 168 -3.54 3.49 17.08
CA GLY A 168 -2.34 3.09 17.83
C GLY A 168 -2.54 1.78 18.59
N ASP A 169 -3.72 1.60 19.21
CA ASP A 169 -4.03 0.40 19.99
C ASP A 169 -4.17 -0.84 19.08
N GLU A 170 -4.81 -0.69 17.92
CA GLU A 170 -4.96 -1.79 16.95
C GLU A 170 -3.61 -2.13 16.29
N LEU A 171 -2.75 -1.14 16.03
CA LEU A 171 -1.40 -1.36 15.51
C LEU A 171 -0.54 -2.17 16.50
N GLU A 172 -0.63 -1.86 17.80
CA GLU A 172 0.02 -2.65 18.87
C GLU A 172 -0.61 -4.05 18.99
N ARG A 173 -1.94 -4.14 18.94
CA ARG A 173 -2.67 -5.40 19.04
C ARG A 173 -2.23 -6.41 18.00
N ILE A 174 -2.08 -5.98 16.75
CA ILE A 174 -1.65 -6.87 15.66
C ILE A 174 -0.13 -7.07 15.61
N GLY A 175 0.65 -6.41 16.50
CA GLY A 175 2.10 -6.58 16.62
C GLY A 175 2.92 -5.92 15.51
N TRP A 176 2.37 -4.93 14.80
CA TRP A 176 3.05 -4.28 13.69
C TRP A 176 3.50 -2.83 13.97
N LYS A 177 3.48 -2.40 15.22
CA LYS A 177 4.16 -1.17 15.62
C LYS A 177 5.65 -1.43 15.68
N GLY A 178 6.39 -0.87 14.73
CA GLY A 178 7.83 -1.08 14.61
C GLY A 178 8.66 -0.21 15.55
N ALA A 179 9.96 -0.45 15.52
CA ALA A 179 10.93 0.28 16.34
C ALA A 179 11.65 1.41 15.58
N GLU A 180 11.53 1.44 14.26
CA GLU A 180 12.20 2.46 13.46
C GLU A 180 11.45 3.78 13.53
N LYS A 181 12.20 4.88 13.62
CA LYS A 181 11.62 6.21 13.59
C LYS A 181 10.96 6.49 12.26
N VAL A 182 9.70 6.91 12.28
CA VAL A 182 8.97 7.29 11.07
C VAL A 182 9.60 8.53 10.43
N GLY A 183 9.79 8.50 9.10
CA GLY A 183 10.34 9.64 8.34
C GLY A 183 11.87 9.73 8.31
N GLU A 184 12.62 8.87 9.01
CA GLU A 184 14.09 8.90 8.99
C GLU A 184 14.73 8.18 7.79
N ARG A 185 13.95 7.43 7.01
CA ARG A 185 14.46 6.70 5.84
C ARG A 185 14.62 7.64 4.64
N ALA A 186 15.86 7.87 4.22
CA ALA A 186 16.14 8.60 3.00
C ALA A 186 15.87 7.75 1.75
N MET A 187 15.43 8.38 0.67
CA MET A 187 15.12 7.74 -0.62
C MET A 187 15.89 8.43 -1.74
N HIS A 188 16.42 7.63 -2.69
CA HIS A 188 16.93 8.16 -3.95
C HIS A 188 15.78 8.48 -4.91
N ALA A 189 14.85 7.54 -5.04
CA ALA A 189 13.64 7.65 -5.84
C ALA A 189 12.55 6.72 -5.28
N PHE A 190 11.29 7.02 -5.58
CA PHE A 190 10.15 6.16 -5.28
C PHE A 190 9.36 5.93 -6.57
N PHE A 191 9.01 4.66 -6.81
CA PHE A 191 8.17 4.23 -7.93
C PHE A 191 6.95 3.50 -7.38
N GLU A 192 5.80 3.80 -7.94
CA GLU A 192 4.57 3.10 -7.64
C GLU A 192 3.91 2.63 -8.93
N LEU A 193 3.73 1.32 -9.05
CA LEU A 193 2.90 0.71 -10.07
C LEU A 193 1.49 0.57 -9.50
N HIS A 194 0.52 1.21 -10.12
CA HIS A 194 -0.86 1.17 -9.66
C HIS A 194 -1.81 0.86 -10.82
N ILE A 195 -2.95 0.23 -10.54
CA ILE A 195 -4.03 0.09 -11.52
C ILE A 195 -4.64 1.47 -11.80
N GLU A 196 -5.14 1.68 -13.02
CA GLU A 196 -5.71 2.98 -13.40
C GLU A 196 -6.97 3.34 -12.60
N GLN A 197 -7.74 2.35 -12.17
CA GLN A 197 -9.06 2.52 -11.55
C GLN A 197 -10.04 3.29 -12.46
N GLY A 198 -9.84 3.18 -13.78
CA GLY A 198 -10.61 3.90 -14.79
C GLY A 198 -10.48 3.25 -16.16
N PRO A 199 -11.25 3.72 -17.17
CA PRO A 199 -11.34 3.07 -18.47
C PRO A 199 -10.47 3.71 -19.56
N ILE A 200 -9.67 4.73 -19.27
CA ILE A 200 -9.03 5.57 -20.30
C ILE A 200 -7.92 4.81 -21.02
N LEU A 201 -7.02 4.15 -20.27
CA LEU A 201 -5.91 3.43 -20.88
C LEU A 201 -6.41 2.28 -21.75
N GLU A 202 -7.42 1.53 -21.27
CA GLU A 202 -8.05 0.46 -22.06
C GLU A 202 -8.69 1.02 -23.33
N ALA A 203 -9.46 2.09 -23.23
CA ALA A 203 -10.12 2.74 -24.38
C ALA A 203 -9.11 3.26 -25.42
N GLU A 204 -7.92 3.67 -24.97
CA GLU A 204 -6.83 4.15 -25.84
C GLU A 204 -5.87 3.03 -26.28
N GLY A 205 -6.07 1.79 -25.85
CA GLY A 205 -5.19 0.66 -26.14
C GLY A 205 -3.77 0.86 -25.59
N LYS A 206 -3.66 1.44 -24.37
CA LYS A 206 -2.40 1.70 -23.67
C LYS A 206 -2.26 0.77 -22.49
N ASP A 207 -1.07 0.20 -22.33
CA ASP A 207 -0.76 -0.65 -21.17
C ASP A 207 -0.28 0.18 -19.97
N ILE A 208 0.35 1.34 -20.18
CA ILE A 208 0.96 2.16 -19.15
C ILE A 208 0.61 3.62 -19.37
N GLY A 209 0.18 4.28 -18.30
CA GLY A 209 0.05 5.73 -18.18
C GLY A 209 1.04 6.30 -17.16
N VAL A 210 1.68 7.41 -17.49
CA VAL A 210 2.53 8.13 -16.52
C VAL A 210 1.70 9.21 -15.86
N VAL A 211 1.53 9.13 -14.53
CA VAL A 211 0.82 10.15 -13.75
C VAL A 211 1.67 11.41 -13.70
N THR A 212 1.16 12.50 -14.26
CA THR A 212 1.84 13.80 -14.32
C THR A 212 1.28 14.83 -13.35
N HIS A 213 0.05 14.61 -12.87
CA HIS A 213 -0.66 15.56 -12.00
C HIS A 213 -1.56 14.80 -11.02
N GLY A 214 -1.75 15.37 -9.82
CA GLY A 214 -2.77 14.94 -8.86
C GLY A 214 -3.91 15.96 -8.80
N GLN A 215 -5.14 15.47 -8.61
CA GLN A 215 -6.29 16.33 -8.36
C GLN A 215 -6.38 16.69 -6.88
N GLY A 216 -6.83 17.91 -6.59
CA GLY A 216 -7.24 18.28 -5.24
C GLY A 216 -8.57 17.61 -4.88
N LEU A 217 -8.63 16.96 -3.71
CA LEU A 217 -9.84 16.31 -3.19
C LEU A 217 -10.25 16.95 -1.87
N ARG A 218 -11.56 17.10 -1.69
CA ARG A 218 -12.16 17.47 -0.39
C ARG A 218 -13.34 16.55 -0.09
N TRP A 219 -13.33 15.97 1.08
CA TRP A 219 -14.47 15.24 1.62
C TRP A 219 -15.23 16.16 2.57
N ILE A 220 -16.56 16.22 2.42
CA ILE A 220 -17.44 17.02 3.28
C ILE A 220 -18.46 16.05 3.87
N GLU A 221 -18.46 15.93 5.19
CA GLU A 221 -19.51 15.24 5.90
C GLU A 221 -20.62 16.25 6.24
N CYS A 222 -21.85 15.90 5.91
CA CYS A 222 -23.00 16.74 6.16
C CYS A 222 -24.07 15.95 6.95
N THR A 223 -24.36 16.42 8.14
CA THR A 223 -25.45 15.86 8.96
C THR A 223 -26.68 16.73 8.83
N VAL A 224 -27.80 16.17 8.33
CA VAL A 224 -29.08 16.85 8.24
C VAL A 224 -29.97 16.35 9.37
N THR A 225 -30.35 17.26 10.26
CA THR A 225 -31.25 16.95 11.35
C THR A 225 -32.64 17.52 11.04
N GLY A 226 -33.68 16.68 11.12
CA GLY A 226 -35.02 17.09 10.82
C GLY A 226 -36.02 15.93 10.93
N LYS A 227 -37.19 16.15 10.41
CA LYS A 227 -38.27 15.15 10.35
C LYS A 227 -38.36 14.64 8.90
N GLU A 228 -38.44 13.32 8.75
CA GLU A 228 -38.80 12.72 7.48
C GLU A 228 -40.19 13.15 7.04
N SER A 229 -40.31 13.67 5.84
CA SER A 229 -41.56 14.11 5.27
C SER A 229 -41.56 13.91 3.76
N HIS A 230 -42.72 13.58 3.22
CA HIS A 230 -42.87 13.56 1.76
C HIS A 230 -42.74 14.99 1.22
N THR A 231 -42.09 15.16 0.08
CA THR A 231 -41.81 16.47 -0.54
C THR A 231 -43.07 17.34 -0.73
N LEU A 232 -44.20 16.71 -1.01
CA LEU A 232 -45.50 17.42 -1.14
C LEU A 232 -46.08 17.88 0.21
N SER A 233 -45.63 17.33 1.35
CA SER A 233 -46.12 17.76 2.67
C SER A 233 -45.51 19.09 3.12
N LEU A 234 -44.42 19.52 2.51
CA LEU A 234 -43.73 20.75 2.86
C LEU A 234 -44.29 21.97 2.15
N ILE A 235 -45.23 21.81 1.23
CA ILE A 235 -45.78 22.90 0.41
C ILE A 235 -46.57 23.93 1.24
N HIS A 236 -46.98 23.58 2.49
CA HIS A 236 -47.78 24.41 3.37
C HIS A 236 -46.99 24.96 4.57
N ILE A 237 -45.68 24.82 4.58
CA ILE A 237 -44.81 25.44 5.56
C ILE A 237 -44.26 26.76 5.01
#